data_a2c65c2db2fec9e28ecc762cd951de92
#
_entry.id   a2c65c2db2fec9e28ecc762cd951de92
#
_cell.length_a   1.000
_cell.length_b   1.000
_cell.length_c   1.000
_cell.angle_alpha   90.00
_cell.angle_beta   90.00
_cell.angle_gamma   90.00
#
_symmetry.space_group_name_H-M   'P 1'
#
loop_
_entity.id
_entity.type
_entity.pdbx_description
1 polymer ?
#
loop_
_entity_poly.entity_id
_entity_poly.type
_entity_poly.pdbx_seq_one_letter_code
_entity_poly.pdbx_strand_id
1 'polypeptide(L)'
;MQPKYKIYATLLDSYFNYLNSDVIYERYYGWSENPPCTEEEFQQKQFQELIDRINRKPFDSEVADKGTAFNEVIDCMIENRKSETVQVEKIYSDIGNGEQKVIALKAVYNNRSFVFPISLCREFANYYKEALTQQRVEAILPTAYGNVLVYGLIDELMPTSVHDIKTTGSYTCLLY
;
A
#
# COMPACT_ATOMS: atom_id res chain seq x y z
N MET A 1 14.73 -3.67 28.04
CA MET A 1 14.46 -5.10 27.69
C MET A 1 14.27 -5.18 26.18
N GLN A 2 14.95 -6.11 25.52
CA GLN A 2 14.75 -6.28 24.08
C GLN A 2 13.37 -6.89 23.82
N PRO A 3 12.67 -6.46 22.73
CA PRO A 3 11.37 -6.99 22.39
C PRO A 3 11.50 -8.47 21.98
N LYS A 4 10.60 -9.30 22.50
CA LYS A 4 10.56 -10.74 22.19
C LYS A 4 9.95 -11.00 20.81
N TYR A 5 9.00 -10.16 20.39
CA TYR A 5 8.28 -10.28 19.12
C TYR A 5 8.30 -8.96 18.37
N LYS A 6 8.17 -9.03 17.03
CA LYS A 6 8.06 -7.86 16.14
C LYS A 6 6.81 -8.02 15.29
N ILE A 7 5.93 -7.03 15.33
CA ILE A 7 4.66 -7.01 14.62
C ILE A 7 4.57 -5.73 13.77
N TYR A 8 4.22 -5.86 12.51
CA TYR A 8 3.94 -4.71 11.65
C TYR A 8 2.43 -4.44 11.54
N ALA A 9 2.04 -3.20 11.26
CA ALA A 9 0.66 -2.74 11.34
C ALA A 9 -0.32 -3.58 10.50
N THR A 10 0.00 -3.88 9.25
CA THR A 10 -0.84 -4.71 8.37
C THR A 10 -1.01 -6.16 8.82
N LEU A 11 -0.14 -6.67 9.69
CA LEU A 11 -0.36 -7.99 10.32
C LEU A 11 -1.50 -7.92 11.34
N LEU A 12 -1.64 -6.79 12.05
CA LEU A 12 -2.76 -6.58 12.97
C LEU A 12 -4.08 -6.53 12.21
N ASP A 13 -4.14 -5.86 11.06
CA ASP A 13 -5.33 -5.85 10.20
C ASP A 13 -5.73 -7.25 9.76
N SER A 14 -4.75 -8.07 9.34
CA SER A 14 -5.01 -9.46 8.95
C SER A 14 -5.52 -10.30 10.12
N TYR A 15 -5.02 -10.06 11.31
CA TYR A 15 -5.50 -10.72 12.52
C TYR A 15 -6.94 -10.30 12.86
N PHE A 16 -7.25 -9.00 12.79
CA PHE A 16 -8.62 -8.49 13.00
C PHE A 16 -9.60 -9.00 11.94
N ASN A 17 -9.18 -9.07 10.68
CA ASN A 17 -10.01 -9.63 9.60
C ASN A 17 -10.33 -11.11 9.85
N TYR A 18 -9.36 -11.88 10.33
CA TYR A 18 -9.61 -13.27 10.72
C TYR A 18 -10.58 -13.37 11.89
N LEU A 19 -10.38 -12.58 12.96
CA LEU A 19 -11.25 -12.59 14.14
C LEU A 19 -12.70 -12.18 13.83
N ASN A 20 -12.91 -11.31 12.86
CA ASN A 20 -14.22 -10.80 12.47
C ASN A 20 -14.67 -11.35 11.11
N SER A 21 -14.16 -12.50 10.72
CA SER A 21 -14.44 -13.10 9.40
C SER A 21 -15.92 -13.38 9.16
N ASP A 22 -16.66 -13.76 10.19
CA ASP A 22 -18.11 -13.93 10.19
C ASP A 22 -18.85 -12.63 9.88
N VAL A 23 -18.52 -11.56 10.59
CA VAL A 23 -19.11 -10.22 10.38
C VAL A 23 -18.78 -9.67 8.98
N ILE A 24 -17.52 -9.91 8.53
CA ILE A 24 -17.08 -9.48 7.21
C ILE A 24 -17.83 -10.28 6.13
N TYR A 25 -17.94 -11.59 6.29
CA TYR A 25 -18.66 -12.45 5.37
C TYR A 25 -20.12 -12.02 5.26
N GLU A 26 -20.82 -11.85 6.38
CA GLU A 26 -22.21 -11.42 6.40
C GLU A 26 -22.40 -10.06 5.69
N ARG A 27 -21.50 -9.10 5.94
CA ARG A 27 -21.55 -7.77 5.29
C ARG A 27 -21.45 -7.84 3.78
N TYR A 28 -20.59 -8.70 3.22
CA TYR A 28 -20.30 -8.73 1.79
C TYR A 28 -21.13 -9.77 1.04
N TYR A 29 -21.52 -10.87 1.70
CA TYR A 29 -22.12 -12.04 1.05
C TYR A 29 -23.42 -12.51 1.70
N GLY A 30 -23.77 -12.10 2.93
CA GLY A 30 -24.93 -12.56 3.65
C GLY A 30 -26.28 -12.31 2.94
N TRP A 31 -26.30 -11.33 2.03
CA TRP A 31 -27.47 -10.99 1.21
C TRP A 31 -27.44 -11.64 -0.19
N SER A 32 -26.39 -12.38 -0.53
CA SER A 32 -26.22 -13.01 -1.85
C SER A 32 -26.86 -14.40 -1.86
N GLU A 33 -27.71 -14.66 -2.87
CA GLU A 33 -28.27 -16.01 -3.08
C GLU A 33 -27.21 -17.02 -3.54
N ASN A 34 -26.13 -16.54 -4.17
CA ASN A 34 -25.02 -17.36 -4.66
C ASN A 34 -23.68 -16.73 -4.25
N PRO A 35 -23.28 -16.85 -2.98
CA PRO A 35 -21.99 -16.33 -2.53
C PRO A 35 -20.83 -17.11 -3.19
N PRO A 36 -19.67 -16.48 -3.41
CA PRO A 36 -18.52 -17.12 -4.07
C PRO A 36 -17.88 -18.25 -3.26
N CYS A 37 -18.16 -18.33 -1.97
CA CYS A 37 -17.69 -19.36 -1.05
C CYS A 37 -18.64 -19.45 0.15
N THR A 38 -18.52 -20.51 0.95
CA THR A 38 -19.22 -20.61 2.23
C THR A 38 -18.54 -19.75 3.30
N GLU A 39 -19.22 -19.52 4.41
CA GLU A 39 -18.65 -18.78 5.55
C GLU A 39 -17.41 -19.49 6.12
N GLU A 40 -17.45 -20.82 6.24
CA GLU A 40 -16.34 -21.63 6.72
C GLU A 40 -15.12 -21.55 5.77
N GLU A 41 -15.36 -21.60 4.46
CA GLU A 41 -14.31 -21.45 3.46
C GLU A 41 -13.69 -20.05 3.50
N PHE A 42 -14.51 -19.02 3.70
CA PHE A 42 -14.04 -17.63 3.87
C PHE A 42 -13.16 -17.51 5.12
N GLN A 43 -13.61 -18.03 6.27
CA GLN A 43 -12.85 -18.03 7.52
C GLN A 43 -11.52 -18.77 7.38
N GLN A 44 -11.51 -19.96 6.76
CA GLN A 44 -10.29 -20.70 6.49
C GLN A 44 -9.32 -19.92 5.60
N LYS A 45 -9.83 -19.21 4.60
CA LYS A 45 -9.02 -18.35 3.74
C LYS A 45 -8.39 -17.20 4.54
N GLN A 46 -9.17 -16.50 5.38
CA GLN A 46 -8.66 -15.43 6.23
C GLN A 46 -7.58 -15.96 7.20
N PHE A 47 -7.78 -17.13 7.77
CA PHE A 47 -6.78 -17.79 8.63
C PHE A 47 -5.50 -18.12 7.85
N GLN A 48 -5.62 -18.69 6.64
CA GLN A 48 -4.45 -19.02 5.83
C GLN A 48 -3.67 -17.78 5.42
N GLU A 49 -4.37 -16.69 5.04
CA GLU A 49 -3.74 -15.41 4.73
C GLU A 49 -2.99 -14.83 5.93
N LEU A 50 -3.54 -14.93 7.14
CA LEU A 50 -2.87 -14.54 8.38
C LEU A 50 -1.59 -15.34 8.60
N ILE A 51 -1.65 -16.68 8.47
CA ILE A 51 -0.48 -17.56 8.61
C ILE A 51 0.59 -17.25 7.58
N ASP A 52 0.21 -16.99 6.34
CA ASP A 52 1.13 -16.64 5.26
C ASP A 52 1.84 -15.31 5.53
N ARG A 53 1.13 -14.32 6.07
CA ARG A 53 1.71 -13.03 6.51
C ARG A 53 2.64 -13.18 7.72
N ILE A 54 2.28 -14.02 8.71
CA ILE A 54 3.16 -14.34 9.85
C ILE A 54 4.46 -14.97 9.35
N ASN A 55 4.38 -15.88 8.40
CA ASN A 55 5.52 -16.57 7.80
C ASN A 55 6.23 -15.73 6.71
N ARG A 56 5.77 -14.50 6.44
CA ARG A 56 6.31 -13.60 5.42
C ARG A 56 6.43 -14.26 4.05
N LYS A 57 5.44 -15.07 3.67
CA LYS A 57 5.39 -15.64 2.33
C LYS A 57 5.30 -14.51 1.30
N PRO A 58 6.07 -14.58 0.24
CA PRO A 58 5.98 -13.61 -0.86
C PRO A 58 4.55 -13.56 -1.39
N PHE A 59 4.04 -12.35 -1.57
CA PHE A 59 2.73 -12.10 -2.14
C PHE A 59 2.91 -11.45 -3.50
N ASP A 60 2.48 -12.15 -4.55
CA ASP A 60 2.53 -11.64 -5.92
C ASP A 60 1.21 -10.95 -6.27
N SER A 61 1.26 -9.63 -6.45
CA SER A 61 0.08 -8.82 -6.77
C SER A 61 0.45 -7.64 -7.65
N GLU A 62 -0.11 -7.61 -8.85
CA GLU A 62 0.06 -6.47 -9.77
C GLU A 62 -0.45 -5.15 -9.16
N VAL A 63 -1.54 -5.22 -8.40
CA VAL A 63 -2.12 -4.04 -7.73
C VAL A 63 -1.16 -3.49 -6.66
N ALA A 64 -0.55 -4.38 -5.87
CA ALA A 64 0.44 -3.98 -4.88
C ALA A 64 1.71 -3.42 -5.53
N ASP A 65 2.19 -4.05 -6.60
CA ASP A 65 3.35 -3.57 -7.36
C ASP A 65 3.10 -2.20 -7.98
N LYS A 66 1.89 -1.97 -8.51
CA LYS A 66 1.47 -0.67 -9.04
C LYS A 66 1.48 0.40 -7.95
N GLY A 67 0.96 0.06 -6.75
CA GLY A 67 0.99 0.95 -5.59
C GLY A 67 2.40 1.32 -5.19
N THR A 68 3.26 0.33 -5.03
CA THR A 68 4.68 0.52 -4.69
C THR A 68 5.40 1.38 -5.74
N ALA A 69 5.18 1.10 -7.03
CA ALA A 69 5.78 1.87 -8.10
C ALA A 69 5.30 3.32 -8.13
N PHE A 70 4.00 3.56 -7.84
CA PHE A 70 3.44 4.91 -7.77
C PHE A 70 4.03 5.70 -6.61
N ASN A 71 4.00 5.14 -5.39
CA ASN A 71 4.55 5.80 -4.20
C ASN A 71 6.02 6.17 -4.41
N GLU A 72 6.84 5.23 -4.90
CA GLU A 72 8.26 5.50 -5.16
C GLU A 72 8.47 6.61 -6.20
N VAL A 73 7.63 6.69 -7.23
CA VAL A 73 7.68 7.79 -8.22
C VAL A 73 7.39 9.14 -7.55
N ILE A 74 6.38 9.20 -6.67
CA ILE A 74 6.02 10.42 -5.94
C ILE A 74 7.13 10.81 -4.97
N ASP A 75 7.64 9.88 -4.17
CA ASP A 75 8.75 10.10 -3.24
C ASP A 75 9.98 10.66 -3.95
N CYS A 76 10.35 10.07 -5.10
CA CYS A 76 11.46 10.56 -5.92
C CYS A 76 11.24 11.99 -6.43
N MET A 77 10.00 12.37 -6.73
CA MET A 77 9.69 13.73 -7.16
C MET A 77 9.72 14.72 -6.00
N ILE A 78 9.25 14.34 -4.81
CA ILE A 78 9.28 15.17 -3.60
C ILE A 78 10.73 15.41 -3.18
N GLU A 79 11.52 14.35 -3.08
CA GLU A 79 12.90 14.39 -2.60
C GLU A 79 13.92 14.80 -3.67
N ASN A 80 13.49 14.97 -4.90
CA ASN A 80 14.34 15.25 -6.07
C ASN A 80 15.51 14.25 -6.20
N ARG A 81 15.21 12.97 -6.04
CA ARG A 81 16.16 11.84 -6.15
C ARG A 81 15.80 10.90 -7.29
N LYS A 82 16.69 9.98 -7.58
CA LYS A 82 16.41 8.82 -8.43
C LYS A 82 16.03 7.63 -7.58
N SER A 83 15.13 6.80 -8.09
CA SER A 83 14.81 5.53 -7.45
C SER A 83 15.94 4.51 -7.61
N GLU A 84 16.16 3.72 -6.56
CA GLU A 84 17.05 2.56 -6.58
C GLU A 84 16.31 1.26 -6.93
N THR A 85 14.98 1.25 -6.76
CA THR A 85 14.14 0.04 -6.87
C THR A 85 13.23 0.07 -8.09
N VAL A 86 12.84 1.25 -8.57
CA VAL A 86 11.93 1.44 -9.70
C VAL A 86 12.65 2.15 -10.85
N GLN A 87 12.62 1.56 -12.03
CA GLN A 87 13.12 2.23 -13.23
C GLN A 87 12.06 3.19 -13.75
N VAL A 88 12.41 4.48 -13.90
CA VAL A 88 11.46 5.50 -14.34
C VAL A 88 11.92 6.11 -15.65
N GLU A 89 11.05 6.07 -16.66
CA GLU A 89 11.27 6.64 -18.00
C GLU A 89 10.20 7.71 -18.27
N LYS A 90 10.59 8.77 -18.97
CA LYS A 90 9.66 9.82 -19.41
C LYS A 90 9.03 9.44 -20.73
N ILE A 91 7.71 9.55 -20.84
CA ILE A 91 6.96 9.41 -22.09
C ILE A 91 6.68 10.83 -22.61
N TYR A 92 7.06 11.06 -23.84
CA TYR A 92 6.91 12.37 -24.51
C TYR A 92 5.81 12.31 -25.56
N SER A 93 5.12 13.45 -25.74
CA SER A 93 4.24 13.70 -26.88
C SER A 93 4.78 14.90 -27.67
N ASP A 94 4.69 14.81 -28.99
CA ASP A 94 4.97 15.94 -29.87
C ASP A 94 3.81 16.93 -29.76
N ILE A 95 4.13 18.19 -29.44
CA ILE A 95 3.14 19.30 -29.34
C ILE A 95 3.18 20.22 -30.57
N GLY A 96 3.90 19.83 -31.61
CA GLY A 96 4.13 20.59 -32.82
C GLY A 96 5.41 21.46 -32.77
N ASN A 97 5.81 21.99 -33.92
CA ASN A 97 7.03 22.79 -34.07
C ASN A 97 8.35 22.10 -33.62
N GLY A 98 8.38 20.77 -33.51
CA GLY A 98 9.55 20.03 -33.04
C GLY A 98 9.74 20.04 -31.50
N GLU A 99 8.79 20.60 -30.76
CA GLU A 99 8.81 20.58 -29.31
C GLU A 99 8.14 19.31 -28.74
N GLN A 100 8.77 18.74 -27.72
CA GLN A 100 8.28 17.56 -27.01
C GLN A 100 7.89 17.92 -25.57
N LYS A 101 6.76 17.41 -25.14
CA LYS A 101 6.26 17.57 -23.76
C LYS A 101 6.16 16.21 -23.08
N VAL A 102 6.65 16.11 -21.84
CA VAL A 102 6.42 14.93 -21.00
C VAL A 102 4.94 14.84 -20.65
N ILE A 103 4.31 13.74 -21.02
CA ILE A 103 2.88 13.48 -20.76
C ILE A 103 2.65 12.43 -19.68
N ALA A 104 3.60 11.49 -19.51
CA ALA A 104 3.50 10.44 -18.52
C ALA A 104 4.89 9.98 -18.06
N LEU A 105 4.91 9.22 -16.96
CA LEU A 105 6.05 8.46 -16.49
C LEU A 105 5.74 6.99 -16.62
N LYS A 106 6.66 6.22 -17.19
CA LYS A 106 6.62 4.75 -17.19
C LYS A 106 7.52 4.26 -16.08
N ALA A 107 6.96 3.53 -15.14
CA ALA A 107 7.66 2.91 -14.02
C ALA A 107 7.72 1.41 -14.21
N VAL A 108 8.91 0.80 -14.05
CA VAL A 108 9.10 -0.66 -14.12
C VAL A 108 9.51 -1.15 -12.73
N TYR A 109 8.71 -2.06 -12.19
CA TYR A 109 8.92 -2.69 -10.89
C TYR A 109 8.49 -4.16 -10.94
N ASN A 110 9.26 -5.07 -10.35
CA ASN A 110 9.00 -6.53 -10.37
C ASN A 110 8.66 -7.09 -11.75
N ASN A 111 9.39 -6.67 -12.80
CA ASN A 111 9.16 -7.04 -14.21
C ASN A 111 7.77 -6.62 -14.76
N ARG A 112 7.07 -5.73 -14.08
CA ARG A 112 5.82 -5.11 -14.51
C ARG A 112 6.03 -3.65 -14.88
N SER A 113 5.24 -3.17 -15.82
CA SER A 113 5.34 -1.80 -16.32
C SER A 113 4.02 -1.06 -16.09
N PHE A 114 4.11 0.10 -15.44
CA PHE A 114 2.98 0.95 -15.12
C PHE A 114 3.18 2.33 -15.73
N VAL A 115 2.11 2.95 -16.21
CA VAL A 115 2.15 4.29 -16.79
C VAL A 115 1.30 5.22 -15.93
N PHE A 116 1.92 6.31 -15.48
CA PHE A 116 1.28 7.33 -14.65
C PHE A 116 1.27 8.67 -15.38
N PRO A 117 0.10 9.32 -15.53
CA PRO A 117 0.02 10.67 -16.10
C PRO A 117 0.90 11.64 -15.32
N ILE A 118 1.72 12.44 -16.05
CA ILE A 118 2.62 13.41 -15.38
C ILE A 118 1.86 14.48 -14.59
N SER A 119 0.64 14.83 -15.01
CA SER A 119 -0.23 15.76 -14.29
C SER A 119 -0.57 15.22 -12.89
N LEU A 120 -0.97 13.94 -12.81
CA LEU A 120 -1.27 13.28 -11.55
C LEU A 120 -0.04 13.21 -10.63
N CYS A 121 1.10 12.77 -11.17
CA CYS A 121 2.34 12.70 -10.38
C CYS A 121 2.75 14.08 -9.83
N ARG A 122 2.63 15.14 -10.63
CA ARG A 122 2.93 16.51 -10.19
C ARG A 122 1.95 17.03 -9.15
N GLU A 123 0.67 16.70 -9.28
CA GLU A 123 -0.35 17.07 -8.29
C GLU A 123 -0.02 16.49 -6.93
N PHE A 124 0.25 15.18 -6.86
CA PHE A 124 0.66 14.51 -5.63
C PHE A 124 1.98 15.06 -5.07
N ALA A 125 3.01 15.15 -5.88
CA ALA A 125 4.31 15.68 -5.43
C ALA A 125 4.22 17.15 -4.95
N ASN A 126 3.38 17.98 -5.56
CA ASN A 126 3.16 19.34 -5.08
C ASN A 126 2.36 19.40 -3.78
N TYR A 127 1.37 18.53 -3.63
CA TYR A 127 0.59 18.43 -2.39
C TYR A 127 1.47 18.00 -1.22
N TYR A 128 2.33 17.01 -1.43
CA TYR A 128 3.22 16.44 -0.41
C TYR A 128 4.63 17.03 -0.36
N LYS A 129 4.87 18.18 -1.00
CA LYS A 129 6.21 18.79 -1.10
C LYS A 129 6.93 19.05 0.23
N GLU A 130 6.18 19.12 1.34
CA GLU A 130 6.71 19.34 2.70
C GLU A 130 6.65 18.06 3.55
N ALA A 131 6.21 16.94 2.99
CA ALA A 131 6.15 15.68 3.70
C ALA A 131 7.54 15.06 3.88
N LEU A 132 7.69 14.33 4.98
CA LEU A 132 8.75 13.34 5.11
C LEU A 132 8.21 12.01 4.59
N THR A 133 8.85 11.47 3.56
CA THR A 133 8.40 10.24 2.90
C THR A 133 8.91 9.01 3.63
N GLN A 134 8.18 7.90 3.58
CA GLN A 134 8.56 6.57 4.08
C GLN A 134 9.12 6.57 5.50
N GLN A 135 8.46 7.31 6.41
CA GLN A 135 8.95 7.42 7.78
C GLN A 135 8.64 6.17 8.60
N ARG A 136 9.71 5.52 9.07
CA ARG A 136 9.57 4.40 9.98
C ARG A 136 9.19 4.89 11.37
N VAL A 137 8.12 4.32 11.91
CA VAL A 137 7.67 4.53 13.28
C VAL A 137 7.65 3.20 14.02
N GLU A 138 7.98 3.23 15.31
CA GLU A 138 7.98 2.02 16.14
C GLU A 138 7.72 2.36 17.61
N ALA A 139 7.07 1.43 18.30
CA ALA A 139 6.82 1.52 19.73
C ALA A 139 6.92 0.14 20.40
N ILE A 140 7.32 0.12 21.66
CA ILE A 140 7.32 -1.10 22.47
C ILE A 140 5.99 -1.18 23.21
N LEU A 141 5.23 -2.25 22.94
CA LEU A 141 3.99 -2.58 23.62
C LEU A 141 4.26 -3.67 24.67
N PRO A 142 4.13 -3.39 25.98
CA PRO A 142 4.19 -4.41 27.02
C PRO A 142 2.93 -5.29 26.95
N THR A 143 3.13 -6.61 26.96
CA THR A 143 2.04 -7.60 26.98
C THR A 143 2.29 -8.64 28.05
N ALA A 144 1.25 -9.45 28.36
CA ALA A 144 1.36 -10.58 29.27
C ALA A 144 2.40 -11.64 28.83
N TYR A 145 2.72 -11.68 27.53
CA TYR A 145 3.67 -12.62 26.92
C TYR A 145 5.07 -12.04 26.70
N GLY A 146 5.30 -10.82 27.16
CA GLY A 146 6.53 -10.05 26.99
C GLY A 146 6.38 -8.81 26.11
N ASN A 147 7.47 -8.09 25.92
CA ASN A 147 7.45 -6.89 25.11
C ASN A 147 7.36 -7.21 23.61
N VAL A 148 6.49 -6.50 22.92
CA VAL A 148 6.28 -6.57 21.47
C VAL A 148 6.72 -5.25 20.85
N LEU A 149 7.58 -5.31 19.83
CA LEU A 149 7.88 -4.15 18.98
C LEU A 149 6.82 -4.06 17.90
N VAL A 150 6.00 -3.04 17.97
CA VAL A 150 5.06 -2.68 16.88
C VAL A 150 5.75 -1.65 15.99
N TYR A 151 5.75 -1.86 14.69
CA TYR A 151 6.37 -0.94 13.73
C TYR A 151 5.52 -0.81 12.47
N GLY A 152 5.71 0.32 11.78
CA GLY A 152 5.09 0.61 10.49
C GLY A 152 5.93 1.59 9.69
N LEU A 153 5.55 1.76 8.43
CA LEU A 153 6.03 2.84 7.57
C LEU A 153 4.86 3.76 7.31
N ILE A 154 5.10 5.04 7.43
CA ILE A 154 4.18 6.11 7.04
C ILE A 154 4.59 6.53 5.64
N ASP A 155 3.67 6.47 4.68
CA ASP A 155 3.97 6.89 3.31
C ASP A 155 4.36 8.37 3.31
N GLU A 156 3.49 9.24 3.85
CA GLU A 156 3.70 10.67 3.88
C GLU A 156 3.40 11.25 5.27
N LEU A 157 4.43 11.73 5.96
CA LEU A 157 4.30 12.42 7.23
C LEU A 157 4.32 13.93 7.01
N MET A 158 3.16 14.55 7.10
CA MET A 158 2.97 16.00 7.05
C MET A 158 3.17 16.61 8.44
N PRO A 159 3.37 17.94 8.58
CA PRO A 159 3.56 18.59 9.87
C PRO A 159 2.44 18.35 10.89
N THR A 160 1.22 18.10 10.42
CA THR A 160 0.03 17.95 11.29
C THR A 160 -0.79 16.71 10.99
N SER A 161 -0.39 15.87 10.04
CA SER A 161 -1.18 14.70 9.62
C SER A 161 -0.30 13.59 9.06
N VAL A 162 -0.85 12.38 9.12
CA VAL A 162 -0.27 11.16 8.54
C VAL A 162 -1.12 10.77 7.34
N HIS A 163 -0.50 10.53 6.21
CA HIS A 163 -1.18 10.13 4.98
C HIS A 163 -0.65 8.80 4.49
N ASP A 164 -1.54 8.01 3.93
CA ASP A 164 -1.27 6.73 3.29
C ASP A 164 -1.83 6.79 1.87
N ILE A 165 -1.00 6.54 0.87
CA ILE A 165 -1.38 6.65 -0.55
C ILE A 165 -1.81 5.28 -1.06
N LYS A 166 -3.06 5.14 -1.46
CA LYS A 166 -3.61 3.90 -2.02
C LYS A 166 -3.95 4.04 -3.49
N THR A 167 -3.37 3.18 -4.32
CA THR A 167 -3.80 3.01 -5.71
C THR A 167 -4.86 1.91 -5.76
N THR A 168 -6.04 2.23 -6.27
CA THR A 168 -7.14 1.27 -6.39
C THR A 168 -7.78 1.33 -7.77
N GLY A 169 -8.26 0.19 -8.26
CA GLY A 169 -9.07 0.12 -9.48
C GLY A 169 -10.55 0.45 -9.25
N SER A 170 -11.00 0.39 -7.99
CA SER A 170 -12.35 0.79 -7.55
C SER A 170 -12.25 1.48 -6.20
N TYR A 171 -12.96 2.60 -6.05
CA TYR A 171 -13.03 3.32 -4.79
C TYR A 171 -14.33 2.96 -4.08
N THR A 172 -14.24 2.22 -2.99
CA THR A 172 -15.36 1.98 -2.09
C THR A 172 -15.12 2.81 -0.83
N CYS A 173 -15.88 3.88 -0.68
CA CYS A 173 -15.84 4.68 0.55
C CYS A 173 -16.50 3.85 1.67
N LEU A 174 -15.68 3.32 2.57
CA LEU A 174 -16.17 2.77 3.83
C LEU A 174 -16.27 3.95 4.80
N LEU A 175 -17.47 4.51 4.95
CA LEU A 175 -17.78 5.40 6.07
C LEU A 175 -17.81 4.54 7.34
N TYR A 176 -16.82 4.75 8.21
CA TYR A 176 -16.82 4.23 9.57
C TYR A 176 -17.65 5.13 10.48
#